data_1f0d1fe6fc824d35f3e31cc8b558a7c0
#
_entry.id   1f0d1fe6fc824d35f3e31cc8b558a7c0
#
_cell.length_a   1.000
_cell.length_b   1.000
_cell.length_c   1.000
_cell.angle_alpha   90.00
_cell.angle_beta   90.00
_cell.angle_gamma   90.00
#
_symmetry.space_group_name_H-M   'P 1'
#
loop_
_entity.id
_entity.type
_entity.pdbx_description
1 polymer ?
#
loop_
_entity_poly.entity_id
_entity_poly.type
_entity_poly.pdbx_seq_one_letter_code
_entity_poly.pdbx_strand_id
1 'polypeptide(L)'
;MANLIVLLSPAELTGRFEEAMRAGGASVKVAPVDTLSALETVCRDRAGHFRLVAFATDVIVLAHVLAALGGPAYNLHPGPPEYPGLFPSCFAIDEGAACFGSTLHEMNERVDEGAIVGIDTFDMPAGIDRQTLDALALASAMRLVAHLAEELADIPTPLRPLPVAWSGRRRTAKDFAALCEIPPDISADDFAHRYRAVGEGPDHALTVVLHGRRFRLAPEGDAMVYVGGQAVAAAEQ
;
A
#
# COMPACT_ATOMS: atom_id res chain seq x y z
N MET A 1 7.72 16.90 26.26
CA MET A 1 7.21 17.33 24.92
C MET A 1 6.17 16.31 24.50
N ALA A 2 5.12 16.69 23.80
CA ALA A 2 4.13 15.71 23.31
C ALA A 2 4.81 14.78 22.27
N ASN A 3 4.52 13.49 22.35
CA ASN A 3 4.98 12.52 21.37
C ASN A 3 4.45 12.89 19.97
N LEU A 4 5.28 12.77 18.95
CA LEU A 4 4.97 13.16 17.59
C LEU A 4 5.10 11.95 16.67
N ILE A 5 4.06 11.66 15.89
CA ILE A 5 4.13 10.80 14.72
C ILE A 5 4.14 11.69 13.49
N VAL A 6 5.10 11.49 12.60
CA VAL A 6 5.10 12.03 11.25
C VAL A 6 4.46 10.97 10.36
N LEU A 7 3.32 11.31 9.76
CA LEU A 7 2.57 10.43 8.88
C LEU A 7 2.88 10.80 7.42
N LEU A 8 3.65 9.96 6.73
CA LEU A 8 3.91 10.07 5.30
C LEU A 8 2.78 9.39 4.52
N SER A 9 1.80 10.17 4.09
CA SER A 9 0.54 9.66 3.53
C SER A 9 -0.20 10.78 2.80
N PRO A 10 -1.13 10.46 1.88
CA PRO A 10 -2.11 11.42 1.39
C PRO A 10 -2.87 12.11 2.55
N ALA A 11 -3.06 13.42 2.42
CA ALA A 11 -3.59 14.27 3.52
C ALA A 11 -4.98 13.82 4.02
N GLU A 12 -5.82 13.27 3.13
CA GLU A 12 -7.17 12.79 3.43
C GLU A 12 -7.20 11.60 4.39
N LEU A 13 -6.09 10.87 4.54
CA LEU A 13 -5.99 9.74 5.46
C LEU A 13 -5.58 10.13 6.89
N THR A 14 -5.09 11.36 7.08
CA THR A 14 -4.61 11.84 8.38
C THR A 14 -5.66 11.73 9.48
N GLY A 15 -6.90 12.19 9.20
CA GLY A 15 -7.98 12.13 10.18
C GLY A 15 -8.35 10.70 10.60
N ARG A 16 -8.32 9.75 9.67
CA ARG A 16 -8.56 8.32 9.96
C ARG A 16 -7.47 7.72 10.82
N PHE A 17 -6.21 8.07 10.54
CA PHE A 17 -5.08 7.62 11.36
C PHE A 17 -5.16 8.20 12.78
N GLU A 18 -5.44 9.49 12.94
CA GLU A 18 -5.64 10.12 14.25
C GLU A 18 -6.79 9.51 15.04
N GLU A 19 -7.90 9.20 14.37
CA GLU A 19 -9.05 8.54 14.99
C GLU A 19 -8.67 7.14 15.47
N ALA A 20 -7.96 6.36 14.66
CA ALA A 20 -7.48 5.03 15.04
C ALA A 20 -6.52 5.09 16.24
N MET A 21 -5.56 6.01 16.25
CA MET A 21 -4.67 6.23 17.39
C MET A 21 -5.44 6.56 18.68
N ARG A 22 -6.43 7.44 18.58
CA ARG A 22 -7.27 7.82 19.72
C ARG A 22 -8.15 6.67 20.21
N ALA A 23 -8.72 5.88 19.29
CA ALA A 23 -9.52 4.70 19.61
C ALA A 23 -8.70 3.63 20.35
N GLY A 24 -7.40 3.52 20.05
CA GLY A 24 -6.44 2.66 20.76
C GLY A 24 -5.88 3.25 22.06
N GLY A 25 -6.43 4.37 22.55
CA GLY A 25 -6.04 4.97 23.83
C GLY A 25 -4.83 5.91 23.78
N ALA A 26 -4.19 6.09 22.62
CA ALA A 26 -3.02 6.95 22.51
C ALA A 26 -3.37 8.43 22.33
N SER A 27 -2.65 9.30 23.04
CA SER A 27 -2.67 10.74 22.84
C SER A 27 -1.33 11.19 22.25
N VAL A 28 -1.31 11.39 20.94
CA VAL A 28 -0.12 11.75 20.18
C VAL A 28 -0.46 12.85 19.18
N LYS A 29 0.51 13.72 18.86
CA LYS A 29 0.37 14.66 17.76
C LYS A 29 0.74 13.95 16.47
N VAL A 30 -0.10 14.07 15.44
CA VAL A 30 0.20 13.61 14.07
C VAL A 30 0.54 14.81 13.19
N ALA A 31 1.65 14.74 12.46
CA ALA A 31 2.04 15.73 11.48
C ALA A 31 2.04 15.07 10.08
N PRO A 32 1.09 15.39 9.21
CA PRO A 32 1.09 14.84 7.86
C PRO A 32 2.21 15.42 7.02
N VAL A 33 2.81 14.57 6.20
CA VAL A 33 3.74 14.94 5.10
C VAL A 33 3.39 14.06 3.89
N ASP A 34 3.50 14.61 2.70
CA ASP A 34 3.13 13.95 1.44
C ASP A 34 4.27 13.91 0.42
N THR A 35 5.41 14.50 0.75
CA THR A 35 6.58 14.56 -0.12
C THR A 35 7.87 14.24 0.64
N LEU A 36 8.87 13.74 -0.10
CA LEU A 36 10.20 13.50 0.46
C LEU A 36 10.83 14.80 1.03
N SER A 37 10.68 15.93 0.33
CA SER A 37 11.22 17.22 0.77
C SER A 37 10.60 17.71 2.08
N ALA A 38 9.28 17.51 2.26
CA ALA A 38 8.62 17.83 3.52
C ALA A 38 9.14 16.93 4.66
N LEU A 39 9.31 15.62 4.40
CA LEU A 39 9.89 14.71 5.36
C LEU A 39 11.32 15.07 5.75
N GLU A 40 12.18 15.38 4.78
CA GLU A 40 13.56 15.82 5.03
C GLU A 40 13.64 17.11 5.86
N THR A 41 12.69 18.01 5.67
CA THR A 41 12.58 19.24 6.48
C THR A 41 12.26 18.90 7.93
N VAL A 42 11.30 17.99 8.17
CA VAL A 42 10.98 17.54 9.54
C VAL A 42 12.16 16.82 10.17
N CYS A 43 12.88 15.96 9.43
CA CYS A 43 14.08 15.28 9.91
C CYS A 43 15.16 16.27 10.39
N ARG A 44 15.38 17.34 9.65
CA ARG A 44 16.35 18.37 9.96
C ARG A 44 15.99 19.16 11.22
N ASP A 45 14.72 19.49 11.38
CA ASP A 45 14.23 20.32 12.47
C ASP A 45 14.00 19.54 13.78
N ARG A 46 13.81 18.22 13.71
CA ARG A 46 13.33 17.39 14.82
C ARG A 46 14.02 16.05 14.95
N ALA A 47 15.28 15.93 14.54
CA ALA A 47 16.03 14.66 14.57
C ALA A 47 15.87 13.90 15.91
N GLY A 48 15.46 12.65 15.84
CA GLY A 48 15.32 11.74 16.99
C GLY A 48 14.10 11.97 17.91
N HIS A 49 13.20 12.91 17.57
CA HIS A 49 12.08 13.29 18.45
C HIS A 49 10.69 12.97 17.84
N PHE A 50 10.62 12.08 16.87
CA PHE A 50 9.37 11.63 16.28
C PHE A 50 9.48 10.20 15.76
N ARG A 51 8.33 9.57 15.51
CA ARG A 51 8.23 8.29 14.80
C ARG A 51 7.69 8.55 13.40
N LEU A 52 8.34 8.00 12.38
CA LEU A 52 7.81 7.99 11.02
C LEU A 52 6.90 6.76 10.84
N VAL A 53 5.70 7.02 10.33
CA VAL A 53 4.81 5.98 9.79
C VAL A 53 4.46 6.37 8.36
N ALA A 54 4.72 5.49 7.40
CA ALA A 54 4.30 5.64 6.00
C ALA A 54 3.04 4.82 5.74
N PHE A 55 2.12 5.33 4.95
CA PHE A 55 0.89 4.65 4.57
C PHE A 55 0.34 5.16 3.24
N ALA A 56 0.01 4.24 2.32
CA ALA A 56 -0.62 4.56 1.03
C ALA A 56 0.10 5.68 0.27
N THR A 57 1.42 5.62 0.20
CA THR A 57 2.26 6.62 -0.44
C THR A 57 3.19 5.98 -1.47
N ASP A 58 3.44 6.70 -2.57
CA ASP A 58 4.44 6.32 -3.58
C ASP A 58 5.82 6.91 -3.27
N VAL A 59 5.95 7.67 -2.18
CA VAL A 59 7.23 8.28 -1.77
C VAL A 59 8.17 7.22 -1.21
N ILE A 60 9.27 6.98 -1.90
CA ILE A 60 10.34 6.11 -1.43
C ILE A 60 11.21 6.87 -0.45
N VAL A 61 11.27 6.39 0.80
CA VAL A 61 12.13 6.98 1.82
C VAL A 61 13.55 6.44 1.65
N LEU A 62 14.47 7.32 1.30
CA LEU A 62 15.85 6.96 0.97
C LEU A 62 16.65 6.55 2.22
N ALA A 63 17.64 5.69 2.05
CA ALA A 63 18.48 5.16 3.13
C ALA A 63 19.08 6.24 4.05
N HIS A 64 19.55 7.35 3.48
CA HIS A 64 20.09 8.46 4.28
C HIS A 64 19.04 9.16 5.14
N VAL A 65 17.78 9.21 4.68
CA VAL A 65 16.65 9.76 5.46
C VAL A 65 16.32 8.82 6.61
N LEU A 66 16.21 7.51 6.35
CA LEU A 66 16.01 6.50 7.39
C LEU A 66 17.10 6.57 8.47
N ALA A 67 18.36 6.70 8.07
CA ALA A 67 19.47 6.83 9.00
C ALA A 67 19.42 8.12 9.85
N ALA A 68 18.84 9.20 9.32
CA ALA A 68 18.70 10.48 10.01
C ALA A 68 17.53 10.51 11.03
N LEU A 69 16.62 9.53 11.01
CA LEU A 69 15.46 9.50 11.92
C LEU A 69 15.84 9.25 13.39
N GLY A 70 16.96 8.60 13.64
CA GLY A 70 17.41 8.26 15.00
C GLY A 70 16.62 7.13 15.68
N GLY A 71 15.69 6.51 14.97
CA GLY A 71 14.88 5.38 15.43
C GLY A 71 14.16 4.68 14.28
N PRO A 72 13.50 3.54 14.52
CA PRO A 72 12.81 2.79 13.47
C PRO A 72 11.64 3.56 12.90
N ALA A 73 11.52 3.51 11.57
CA ALA A 73 10.35 3.94 10.81
C ALA A 73 9.51 2.72 10.44
N TYR A 74 8.21 2.92 10.28
CA TYR A 74 7.28 1.85 9.96
C TYR A 74 6.49 2.17 8.69
N ASN A 75 6.20 1.12 7.91
CA ASN A 75 5.25 1.21 6.79
C ASN A 75 4.02 0.34 7.09
N LEU A 76 2.85 0.92 6.88
CA LEU A 76 1.57 0.24 6.97
C LEU A 76 1.17 -0.21 5.57
N HIS A 77 1.53 -1.45 5.24
CA HIS A 77 1.24 -2.07 3.95
C HIS A 77 -0.22 -2.53 3.90
N PRO A 78 -1.02 -2.16 2.87
CA PRO A 78 -2.42 -2.58 2.74
C PRO A 78 -2.55 -3.98 2.12
N GLY A 79 -1.85 -4.94 2.69
CA GLY A 79 -1.83 -6.34 2.29
C GLY A 79 -1.24 -7.22 3.38
N PRO A 80 -1.61 -8.51 3.43
CA PRO A 80 -0.99 -9.47 4.35
C PRO A 80 0.43 -9.85 3.86
N PRO A 81 1.24 -10.52 4.69
CA PRO A 81 2.62 -10.88 4.36
C PRO A 81 2.78 -11.75 3.11
N GLU A 82 1.73 -12.38 2.64
CA GLU A 82 1.66 -13.19 1.43
C GLU A 82 1.77 -12.35 0.15
N TYR A 83 1.39 -11.06 0.22
CA TYR A 83 1.31 -10.16 -0.93
C TYR A 83 2.16 -8.89 -0.76
N PRO A 84 3.51 -8.99 -0.62
CA PRO A 84 4.39 -7.83 -0.60
C PRO A 84 4.46 -7.14 -1.97
N GLY A 85 4.69 -5.84 -1.97
CA GLY A 85 4.86 -5.04 -3.19
C GLY A 85 3.58 -4.35 -3.65
N LEU A 86 3.49 -4.10 -4.94
CA LEU A 86 2.44 -3.28 -5.53
C LEU A 86 1.13 -4.06 -5.73
N PHE A 87 0.00 -3.37 -5.55
CA PHE A 87 -1.35 -3.87 -5.88
C PHE A 87 -1.74 -5.20 -5.20
N PRO A 88 -1.51 -5.36 -3.89
CA PRO A 88 -1.75 -6.62 -3.19
C PRO A 88 -3.17 -7.15 -3.34
N SER A 89 -4.19 -6.29 -3.34
CA SER A 89 -5.59 -6.65 -3.53
C SER A 89 -5.87 -7.27 -4.90
N CYS A 90 -5.24 -6.74 -5.97
CA CYS A 90 -5.40 -7.27 -7.31
C CYS A 90 -4.90 -8.73 -7.41
N PHE A 91 -3.71 -8.98 -6.86
CA PHE A 91 -3.12 -10.32 -6.88
C PHE A 91 -3.86 -11.29 -5.95
N ALA A 92 -4.33 -10.83 -4.80
CA ALA A 92 -5.11 -11.66 -3.89
C ALA A 92 -6.43 -12.13 -4.52
N ILE A 93 -7.14 -11.25 -5.24
CA ILE A 93 -8.36 -11.62 -5.96
C ILE A 93 -8.04 -12.59 -7.10
N ASP A 94 -7.01 -12.28 -7.91
CA ASP A 94 -6.62 -13.11 -9.05
C ASP A 94 -6.18 -14.52 -8.63
N GLU A 95 -5.49 -14.64 -7.51
CA GLU A 95 -5.02 -15.91 -6.94
C GLU A 95 -6.08 -16.64 -6.09
N GLY A 96 -7.25 -16.04 -5.87
CA GLY A 96 -8.33 -16.64 -5.08
C GLY A 96 -7.98 -16.79 -3.61
N ALA A 97 -7.33 -15.79 -3.01
CA ALA A 97 -6.96 -15.81 -1.60
C ALA A 97 -8.18 -16.03 -0.68
N ALA A 98 -8.00 -16.83 0.36
CA ALA A 98 -9.06 -17.10 1.34
C ALA A 98 -9.16 -15.98 2.40
N CYS A 99 -8.06 -15.28 2.67
CA CYS A 99 -7.99 -14.17 3.62
C CYS A 99 -7.18 -13.01 3.07
N PHE A 100 -7.40 -11.84 3.62
CA PHE A 100 -6.65 -10.64 3.29
C PHE A 100 -6.43 -9.78 4.56
N GLY A 101 -5.77 -8.61 4.44
CA GLY A 101 -5.52 -7.80 5.62
C GLY A 101 -4.53 -6.67 5.40
N SER A 102 -3.84 -6.29 6.48
CA SER A 102 -2.79 -5.27 6.49
C SER A 102 -1.61 -5.71 7.35
N THR A 103 -0.43 -5.17 7.05
CA THR A 103 0.81 -5.48 7.73
C THR A 103 1.53 -4.19 8.12
N LEU A 104 1.90 -4.05 9.40
CA LEU A 104 2.82 -3.02 9.86
C LEU A 104 4.22 -3.64 9.97
N HIS A 105 5.21 -3.01 9.33
CA HIS A 105 6.58 -3.50 9.33
C HIS A 105 7.60 -2.37 9.44
N GLU A 106 8.81 -2.67 9.90
CA GLU A 106 9.91 -1.72 9.86
C GLU A 106 10.28 -1.38 8.42
N MET A 107 10.61 -0.12 8.19
CA MET A 107 11.14 0.32 6.90
C MET A 107 12.64 0.06 6.85
N ASN A 108 13.10 -0.46 5.74
CA ASN A 108 14.51 -0.60 5.39
C ASN A 108 14.73 -0.15 3.95
N GLU A 109 15.92 -0.36 3.39
CA GLU A 109 16.26 0.01 2.02
C GLU A 109 15.46 -0.75 0.95
N ARG A 110 14.77 -1.83 1.35
CA ARG A 110 13.97 -2.67 0.46
C ARG A 110 12.50 -2.58 0.84
N VAL A 111 11.69 -2.22 -0.13
CA VAL A 111 10.24 -2.08 0.06
C VAL A 111 9.63 -3.43 0.45
N ASP A 112 8.80 -3.45 1.51
CA ASP A 112 8.08 -4.61 2.04
C ASP A 112 8.97 -5.84 2.35
N GLU A 113 10.16 -5.59 2.90
CA GLU A 113 11.09 -6.65 3.32
C GLU A 113 11.54 -6.49 4.79
N GLY A 114 11.12 -5.43 5.48
CA GLY A 114 11.46 -5.18 6.87
C GLY A 114 10.76 -6.13 7.85
N ALA A 115 11.23 -6.14 9.09
CA ALA A 115 10.67 -6.96 10.16
C ALA A 115 9.20 -6.62 10.39
N ILE A 116 8.32 -7.61 10.36
CA ILE A 116 6.89 -7.45 10.60
C ILE A 116 6.68 -7.27 12.10
N VAL A 117 5.93 -6.21 12.47
CA VAL A 117 5.63 -5.88 13.87
C VAL A 117 4.15 -5.96 14.19
N GLY A 118 3.29 -6.04 13.19
CA GLY A 118 1.84 -6.20 13.37
C GLY A 118 1.15 -6.70 12.11
N ILE A 119 0.07 -7.47 12.29
CA ILE A 119 -0.78 -7.99 11.22
C ILE A 119 -2.22 -7.93 11.71
N ASP A 120 -3.13 -7.48 10.84
CA ASP A 120 -4.58 -7.64 10.99
C ASP A 120 -5.13 -8.34 9.76
N THR A 121 -5.92 -9.37 9.94
CA THR A 121 -6.47 -10.18 8.85
C THR A 121 -7.98 -10.35 8.95
N PHE A 122 -8.62 -10.61 7.82
CA PHE A 122 -10.04 -10.94 7.70
C PHE A 122 -10.27 -11.97 6.59
N ASP A 123 -11.35 -12.74 6.69
CA ASP A 123 -11.76 -13.65 5.64
C ASP A 123 -12.18 -12.89 4.39
N MET A 124 -11.70 -13.30 3.23
CA MET A 124 -11.98 -12.61 1.98
C MET A 124 -13.39 -12.96 1.47
N PRO A 125 -14.29 -11.97 1.30
CA PRO A 125 -15.63 -12.23 0.81
C PRO A 125 -15.63 -12.82 -0.60
N ALA A 126 -16.49 -13.83 -0.84
CA ALA A 126 -16.60 -14.44 -2.15
C ALA A 126 -17.08 -13.42 -3.21
N GLY A 127 -16.44 -13.44 -4.37
CA GLY A 127 -16.80 -12.56 -5.49
C GLY A 127 -16.47 -11.07 -5.30
N ILE A 128 -15.66 -10.75 -4.30
CA ILE A 128 -15.25 -9.37 -4.03
C ILE A 128 -14.50 -8.76 -5.22
N ASP A 129 -14.72 -7.48 -5.45
CA ASP A 129 -13.92 -6.67 -6.38
C ASP A 129 -12.78 -5.93 -5.67
N ARG A 130 -11.85 -5.41 -6.47
CA ARG A 130 -10.68 -4.68 -5.98
C ARG A 130 -11.06 -3.48 -5.11
N GLN A 131 -11.99 -2.65 -5.55
CA GLN A 131 -12.35 -1.41 -4.84
C GLN A 131 -12.92 -1.71 -3.45
N THR A 132 -13.76 -2.71 -3.35
CA THR A 132 -14.30 -3.18 -2.06
C THR A 132 -13.21 -3.78 -1.18
N LEU A 133 -12.29 -4.57 -1.76
CA LEU A 133 -11.18 -5.15 -1.01
C LEU A 133 -10.21 -4.08 -0.51
N ASP A 134 -9.89 -3.06 -1.32
CA ASP A 134 -9.07 -1.91 -0.90
C ASP A 134 -9.70 -1.17 0.30
N ALA A 135 -11.02 -0.99 0.28
CA ALA A 135 -11.74 -0.37 1.40
C ALA A 135 -11.68 -1.22 2.69
N LEU A 136 -11.79 -2.54 2.57
CA LEU A 136 -11.64 -3.47 3.70
C LEU A 136 -10.19 -3.50 4.21
N ALA A 137 -9.21 -3.44 3.31
CA ALA A 137 -7.79 -3.34 3.67
C ALA A 137 -7.48 -2.06 4.44
N LEU A 138 -8.06 -0.93 4.02
CA LEU A 138 -7.95 0.33 4.76
C LEU A 138 -8.57 0.22 6.17
N ALA A 139 -9.73 -0.41 6.29
CA ALA A 139 -10.35 -0.63 7.60
C ALA A 139 -9.50 -1.55 8.49
N SER A 140 -8.91 -2.61 7.92
CA SER A 140 -7.94 -3.49 8.57
C SER A 140 -6.71 -2.72 9.04
N ALA A 141 -6.13 -1.86 8.19
CA ALA A 141 -5.01 -1.02 8.54
C ALA A 141 -5.31 -0.10 9.74
N MET A 142 -6.50 0.51 9.77
CA MET A 142 -6.91 1.35 10.89
C MET A 142 -7.15 0.55 12.18
N ARG A 143 -7.68 -0.68 12.11
CA ARG A 143 -7.77 -1.56 13.29
C ARG A 143 -6.38 -1.91 13.83
N LEU A 144 -5.42 -2.21 12.93
CA LEU A 144 -4.04 -2.50 13.32
C LEU A 144 -3.38 -1.30 14.00
N VAL A 145 -3.57 -0.09 13.47
CA VAL A 145 -3.10 1.15 14.10
C VAL A 145 -3.70 1.34 15.48
N ALA A 146 -5.02 1.12 15.63
CA ALA A 146 -5.68 1.23 16.94
C ALA A 146 -5.16 0.19 17.93
N HIS A 147 -4.91 -1.05 17.48
CA HIS A 147 -4.37 -2.12 18.32
C HIS A 147 -2.96 -1.81 18.83
N LEU A 148 -2.13 -1.17 18.03
CA LEU A 148 -0.74 -0.83 18.34
C LEU A 148 -0.54 0.65 18.73
N ALA A 149 -1.62 1.35 19.09
CA ALA A 149 -1.57 2.79 19.27
C ALA A 149 -0.65 3.23 20.40
N GLU A 150 -0.66 2.54 21.53
CA GLU A 150 0.20 2.85 22.69
C GLU A 150 1.68 2.61 22.35
N GLU A 151 2.00 1.50 21.67
CA GLU A 151 3.37 1.17 21.24
C GLU A 151 3.85 2.15 20.16
N LEU A 152 2.98 2.54 19.23
CA LEU A 152 3.29 3.55 18.21
C LEU A 152 3.53 4.93 18.86
N ALA A 153 2.84 5.25 19.93
CA ALA A 153 3.01 6.51 20.65
C ALA A 153 4.24 6.54 21.55
N ASP A 154 4.78 5.38 21.97
CA ASP A 154 6.01 5.30 22.74
C ASP A 154 7.24 5.43 21.83
N ILE A 155 7.53 6.67 21.42
CA ILE A 155 8.52 7.01 20.38
C ILE A 155 9.91 6.36 20.60
N PRO A 156 10.49 6.35 21.82
CA PRO A 156 11.84 5.78 22.02
C PRO A 156 11.90 4.27 21.88
N THR A 157 10.78 3.57 22.09
CA THR A 157 10.78 2.10 22.14
C THR A 157 10.42 1.51 20.77
N PRO A 158 11.30 0.71 20.13
CA PRO A 158 10.95 -0.03 18.92
C PRO A 158 9.80 -1.01 19.17
N LEU A 159 8.92 -1.19 18.18
CA LEU A 159 7.91 -2.23 18.23
C LEU A 159 8.58 -3.61 18.15
N ARG A 160 7.99 -4.59 18.83
CA ARG A 160 8.54 -5.95 18.89
C ARG A 160 8.26 -6.70 17.56
N PRO A 161 9.30 -7.24 16.88
CA PRO A 161 9.09 -8.07 15.71
C PRO A 161 8.30 -9.34 16.02
N LEU A 162 7.40 -9.68 15.10
CA LEU A 162 6.67 -10.94 15.11
C LEU A 162 7.51 -12.05 14.44
N PRO A 163 7.35 -13.32 14.83
CA PRO A 163 8.03 -14.45 14.20
C PRO A 163 7.33 -14.86 12.87
N VAL A 164 7.09 -13.87 12.02
CA VAL A 164 6.43 -14.03 10.72
C VAL A 164 7.33 -13.41 9.65
N ALA A 165 7.42 -14.05 8.50
CA ALA A 165 8.19 -13.59 7.37
C ALA A 165 7.28 -13.23 6.18
N TRP A 166 7.74 -12.31 5.35
CA TRP A 166 7.15 -12.06 4.05
C TRP A 166 7.28 -13.30 3.15
N SER A 167 6.33 -13.48 2.23
CA SER A 167 6.35 -14.60 1.27
C SER A 167 7.58 -14.62 0.35
N GLY A 168 8.30 -13.51 0.23
CA GLY A 168 9.41 -13.33 -0.71
C GLY A 168 8.97 -13.12 -2.17
N ARG A 169 7.67 -13.14 -2.46
CA ARG A 169 7.09 -12.97 -3.80
C ARG A 169 6.66 -11.53 -4.04
N ARG A 170 7.56 -10.57 -3.89
CA ARG A 170 7.26 -9.15 -4.07
C ARG A 170 6.74 -8.84 -5.48
N ARG A 171 5.54 -8.30 -5.58
CA ARG A 171 4.91 -7.90 -6.85
C ARG A 171 5.41 -6.55 -7.32
N THR A 172 5.70 -6.47 -8.62
CA THR A 172 6.26 -5.28 -9.28
C THR A 172 5.25 -4.67 -10.25
N ALA A 173 5.55 -3.46 -10.75
CA ALA A 173 4.77 -2.84 -11.82
C ALA A 173 4.72 -3.70 -13.09
N LYS A 174 5.79 -4.46 -13.38
CA LYS A 174 5.83 -5.41 -14.51
C LYS A 174 4.84 -6.57 -14.29
N ASP A 175 4.77 -7.11 -13.07
CA ASP A 175 3.83 -8.18 -12.74
C ASP A 175 2.40 -7.68 -12.84
N PHE A 176 2.13 -6.46 -12.38
CA PHE A 176 0.82 -5.84 -12.50
C PHE A 176 0.43 -5.55 -13.95
N ALA A 177 1.35 -5.05 -14.78
CA ALA A 177 1.08 -4.86 -16.21
C ALA A 177 0.74 -6.18 -16.91
N ALA A 178 1.40 -7.29 -16.52
CA ALA A 178 1.06 -8.62 -17.01
C ALA A 178 -0.31 -9.10 -16.52
N LEU A 179 -0.69 -8.79 -15.29
CA LEU A 179 -2.03 -9.06 -14.75
C LEU A 179 -3.10 -8.29 -15.51
N CYS A 180 -2.85 -7.05 -15.91
CA CYS A 180 -3.78 -6.24 -16.68
C CYS A 180 -3.98 -6.71 -18.12
N GLU A 181 -3.00 -7.38 -18.73
CA GLU A 181 -3.08 -7.82 -20.11
C GLU A 181 -3.88 -9.11 -20.25
N ILE A 182 -4.95 -9.08 -21.05
CA ILE A 182 -5.81 -10.22 -21.32
C ILE A 182 -5.63 -10.71 -22.77
N PRO A 183 -5.73 -12.03 -23.04
CA PRO A 183 -5.71 -12.53 -24.41
C PRO A 183 -6.99 -12.10 -25.17
N PRO A 184 -6.92 -11.95 -26.52
CA PRO A 184 -8.08 -11.54 -27.31
C PRO A 184 -9.25 -12.52 -27.31
N ASP A 185 -8.98 -13.78 -27.01
CA ASP A 185 -9.92 -14.90 -26.98
C ASP A 185 -10.25 -15.35 -25.55
N ILE A 186 -10.07 -14.48 -24.55
CA ILE A 186 -10.40 -14.76 -23.14
C ILE A 186 -11.86 -15.21 -23.01
N SER A 187 -12.11 -16.23 -22.17
CA SER A 187 -13.48 -16.65 -21.84
C SER A 187 -14.22 -15.57 -21.04
N ALA A 188 -15.57 -15.61 -21.08
CA ALA A 188 -16.38 -14.66 -20.31
C ALA A 188 -16.13 -14.79 -18.79
N ASP A 189 -15.94 -16.01 -18.28
CA ASP A 189 -15.71 -16.27 -16.86
C ASP A 189 -14.33 -15.76 -16.44
N ASP A 190 -13.28 -16.00 -17.23
CA ASP A 190 -11.93 -15.51 -16.96
C ASP A 190 -11.87 -13.98 -17.08
N PHE A 191 -12.59 -13.41 -18.05
CA PHE A 191 -12.71 -11.97 -18.15
C PHE A 191 -13.36 -11.38 -16.89
N ALA A 192 -14.48 -11.92 -16.44
CA ALA A 192 -15.17 -11.44 -15.25
C ALA A 192 -14.29 -11.57 -13.98
N HIS A 193 -13.55 -12.68 -13.89
CA HIS A 193 -12.59 -12.87 -12.80
C HIS A 193 -11.48 -11.81 -12.82
N ARG A 194 -10.84 -11.62 -13.97
CA ARG A 194 -9.75 -10.66 -14.16
C ARG A 194 -10.24 -9.21 -13.98
N TYR A 195 -11.47 -8.91 -14.43
CA TYR A 195 -12.09 -7.62 -14.24
C TYR A 195 -12.35 -7.29 -12.78
N ARG A 196 -12.79 -8.26 -11.96
CA ARG A 196 -12.90 -8.06 -10.50
C ARG A 196 -11.55 -7.74 -9.85
N ALA A 197 -10.48 -8.38 -10.30
CA ALA A 197 -9.15 -8.21 -9.76
C ALA A 197 -8.51 -6.86 -10.12
N VAL A 198 -8.70 -6.41 -11.37
CA VAL A 198 -8.04 -5.19 -11.89
C VAL A 198 -9.00 -4.00 -11.90
N GLY A 199 -10.24 -4.20 -12.35
CA GLY A 199 -11.23 -3.13 -12.53
C GLY A 199 -10.97 -2.29 -13.79
N GLU A 200 -11.49 -1.06 -13.74
CA GLU A 200 -11.37 -0.04 -14.78
C GLU A 200 -11.03 1.31 -14.14
N GLY A 201 -10.47 2.23 -14.92
CA GLY A 201 -10.17 3.58 -14.44
C GLY A 201 -8.85 4.13 -15.00
N PRO A 202 -8.45 5.33 -14.57
CA PRO A 202 -7.24 5.99 -15.07
C PRO A 202 -5.96 5.22 -14.71
N ASP A 203 -5.90 4.65 -13.51
CA ASP A 203 -4.71 4.01 -12.97
C ASP A 203 -4.69 2.49 -13.18
N HIS A 204 -5.88 1.87 -13.22
CA HIS A 204 -6.06 0.41 -13.30
C HIS A 204 -7.10 0.08 -14.36
N ALA A 205 -6.73 -0.67 -15.37
CA ALA A 205 -7.67 -1.20 -16.35
C ALA A 205 -7.10 -2.39 -17.08
N LEU A 206 -7.98 -3.31 -17.46
CA LEU A 206 -7.62 -4.40 -18.37
C LEU A 206 -7.18 -3.83 -19.73
N THR A 207 -6.23 -4.50 -20.35
CA THR A 207 -5.73 -4.16 -21.68
C THR A 207 -5.73 -5.41 -22.56
N VAL A 208 -5.91 -5.20 -23.87
CA VAL A 208 -5.81 -6.24 -24.89
C VAL A 208 -4.94 -5.77 -26.04
N VAL A 209 -4.14 -6.67 -26.61
CA VAL A 209 -3.36 -6.39 -27.81
C VAL A 209 -4.03 -7.02 -29.02
N LEU A 210 -4.48 -6.21 -29.97
CA LEU A 210 -5.09 -6.64 -31.22
C LEU A 210 -4.27 -6.08 -32.40
N HIS A 211 -3.83 -6.93 -33.31
CA HIS A 211 -3.04 -6.54 -34.50
C HIS A 211 -1.84 -5.61 -34.17
N GLY A 212 -1.13 -5.90 -33.06
CA GLY A 212 0.02 -5.11 -32.61
C GLY A 212 -0.33 -3.75 -31.95
N ARG A 213 -1.60 -3.49 -31.71
CA ARG A 213 -2.09 -2.26 -31.04
C ARG A 213 -2.66 -2.61 -29.68
N ARG A 214 -2.31 -1.84 -28.65
CA ARG A 214 -2.83 -2.00 -27.29
C ARG A 214 -4.07 -1.15 -27.09
N PHE A 215 -5.12 -1.78 -26.61
CA PHE A 215 -6.37 -1.14 -26.21
C PHE A 215 -6.54 -1.29 -24.71
N ARG A 216 -7.12 -0.30 -24.08
CA ARG A 216 -7.42 -0.27 -22.66
C ARG A 216 -8.94 -0.27 -22.48
N LEU A 217 -9.43 -1.04 -21.51
CA LEU A 217 -10.82 -1.00 -21.11
C LEU A 217 -11.13 0.38 -20.52
N ALA A 218 -12.21 0.98 -20.98
CA ALA A 218 -12.73 2.24 -20.48
C ALA A 218 -14.07 2.02 -19.77
N PRO A 219 -14.48 2.91 -18.85
CA PRO A 219 -15.80 2.86 -18.24
C PRO A 219 -16.93 2.85 -19.28
N GLU A 220 -18.06 2.23 -18.91
CA GLU A 220 -19.22 2.14 -19.79
C GLU A 220 -19.70 3.56 -20.16
N GLY A 221 -19.74 3.86 -21.47
CA GLY A 221 -20.07 5.19 -21.98
C GLY A 221 -18.90 6.01 -22.50
N ASP A 222 -17.66 5.63 -22.19
CA ASP A 222 -16.47 6.22 -22.76
C ASP A 222 -16.04 5.47 -24.03
N ALA A 223 -15.57 6.21 -25.05
CA ALA A 223 -15.01 5.60 -26.25
C ALA A 223 -13.74 4.80 -25.87
N MET A 224 -13.58 3.60 -26.45
CA MET A 224 -12.33 2.84 -26.29
C MET A 224 -11.13 3.71 -26.68
N VAL A 225 -10.26 4.01 -25.70
CA VAL A 225 -9.09 4.84 -25.95
C VAL A 225 -7.96 3.97 -26.51
N TYR A 226 -7.54 4.26 -27.73
CA TYR A 226 -6.31 3.73 -28.30
C TYR A 226 -5.12 4.34 -27.56
N VAL A 227 -4.41 3.51 -26.81
CA VAL A 227 -3.13 3.91 -26.19
C VAL A 227 -2.03 3.64 -27.23
N GLY A 228 -1.72 4.66 -28.04
CA GLY A 228 -0.66 4.58 -29.05
C GLY A 228 0.65 4.10 -28.45
N GLY A 229 1.39 3.28 -29.22
CA GLY A 229 2.58 2.55 -28.81
C GLY A 229 3.78 3.42 -28.42
N GLN A 230 3.69 4.13 -27.35
CA GLN A 230 4.85 4.51 -26.54
C GLN A 230 4.78 3.69 -25.24
N ALA A 231 5.77 2.83 -25.09
CA ALA A 231 6.06 2.28 -23.77
C ALA A 231 6.09 3.48 -22.81
N VAL A 232 5.20 3.49 -21.83
CA VAL A 232 5.36 4.36 -20.67
C VAL A 232 6.68 3.90 -20.09
N ALA A 233 7.72 4.70 -20.31
CA ALA A 233 8.99 4.52 -19.62
C ALA A 233 8.62 4.56 -18.15
N ALA A 234 8.73 3.42 -17.49
CA ALA A 234 8.74 3.39 -16.05
C ALA A 234 9.74 4.43 -15.61
N ALA A 235 9.29 5.42 -14.85
CA ALA A 235 10.19 6.35 -14.21
C ALA A 235 11.09 5.52 -13.30
N GLU A 236 12.29 5.21 -13.81
CA GLU A 236 13.42 4.84 -12.99
C GLU A 236 13.83 6.11 -12.24
N GLN A 237 13.40 6.21 -10.99
CA GLN A 237 14.10 6.96 -9.97
C GLN A 237 13.89 6.28 -8.61
#